data_42a794527d647abcf21df0741b24aee4
#
_entry.id   42a794527d647abcf21df0741b24aee4
#
_cell.length_a   1.000
_cell.length_b   1.000
_cell.length_c   1.000
_cell.angle_alpha   90.00
_cell.angle_beta   90.00
_cell.angle_gamma   90.00
#
_symmetry.space_group_name_H-M   'P 1'
#
loop_
_entity.id
_entity.type
_entity.pdbx_description
1 polymer ?
#
loop_
_entity_poly.entity_id
_entity_poly.type
_entity_poly.pdbx_seq_one_letter_code
_entity_poly.pdbx_strand_id
1 'polypeptide(L)'
;MAASASLTFLLGGARSGKSAHAEGLAVALPGPWAYVATAQAYDEEMRERIAGHRARRGEGWQTLDAPLDLAGVLNSVPTGRPVLVDCLTLWLTNHMLAEHDVEAECARLGAVLSRPRGPWFVVSNEVGLGIVPDNALARRFRDAAGRLNQQVAATADTVLMMVAGLPLKVK
;
A
#
# COMPACT_ATOMS: atom_id res chain seq x y z
N MET A 1 17.57 19.46 -2.70
CA MET A 1 16.27 19.92 -2.14
C MET A 1 15.50 18.69 -1.69
N ALA A 2 14.88 18.71 -0.51
CA ALA A 2 13.99 17.63 -0.09
C ALA A 2 12.81 17.57 -1.06
N ALA A 3 12.43 16.34 -1.49
CA ALA A 3 11.25 16.15 -2.31
C ALA A 3 10.01 16.63 -1.53
N SER A 4 9.09 17.30 -2.21
CA SER A 4 7.87 17.80 -1.58
C SER A 4 7.02 16.64 -1.04
N ALA A 5 6.37 16.89 0.08
CA ALA A 5 5.39 15.93 0.63
C ALA A 5 4.26 15.74 -0.37
N SER A 6 3.97 14.49 -0.71
CA SER A 6 2.93 14.11 -1.67
C SER A 6 2.49 12.66 -1.46
N LEU A 7 1.27 12.36 -1.85
CA LEU A 7 0.71 11.02 -1.82
C LEU A 7 0.37 10.56 -3.25
N THR A 8 1.06 9.51 -3.71
CA THR A 8 0.75 8.81 -4.96
C THR A 8 0.13 7.46 -4.62
N PHE A 9 -1.08 7.23 -5.12
CA PHE A 9 -1.81 5.99 -4.91
C PHE A 9 -1.81 5.13 -6.17
N LEU A 10 -1.35 3.87 -6.06
CA LEU A 10 -1.23 2.92 -7.17
C LEU A 10 -2.22 1.77 -6.97
N LEU A 11 -3.18 1.69 -7.86
CA LEU A 11 -4.19 0.64 -7.93
C LEU A 11 -3.93 -0.33 -9.09
N GLY A 12 -4.54 -1.50 -9.05
CA GLY A 12 -4.55 -2.46 -10.14
C GLY A 12 -4.78 -3.89 -9.67
N GLY A 13 -5.04 -4.79 -10.58
CA GLY A 13 -5.23 -6.21 -10.31
C GLY A 13 -3.96 -6.91 -9.83
N ALA A 14 -4.09 -8.17 -9.46
CA ALA A 14 -2.95 -9.01 -9.13
C ALA A 14 -1.94 -9.05 -10.30
N ARG A 15 -0.64 -8.98 -9.97
CA ARG A 15 0.46 -9.03 -10.96
C ARG A 15 0.39 -7.98 -12.07
N SER A 16 -0.29 -6.85 -11.84
CA SER A 16 -0.38 -5.74 -12.81
C SER A 16 0.86 -4.83 -12.88
N GLY A 17 1.89 -5.09 -12.05
CA GLY A 17 3.13 -4.31 -12.02
C GLY A 17 3.13 -3.16 -11.01
N LYS A 18 2.15 -3.04 -10.11
CA LYS A 18 2.03 -1.95 -9.11
C LYS A 18 3.29 -1.75 -8.28
N SER A 19 3.76 -2.82 -7.61
CA SER A 19 4.90 -2.72 -6.70
C SER A 19 6.18 -2.33 -7.43
N ALA A 20 6.44 -2.92 -8.60
CA ALA A 20 7.61 -2.58 -9.42
C ALA A 20 7.56 -1.13 -9.91
N HIS A 21 6.39 -0.64 -10.31
CA HIS A 21 6.23 0.75 -10.73
C HIS A 21 6.43 1.72 -9.54
N ALA A 22 5.84 1.41 -8.39
CA ALA A 22 6.01 2.20 -7.17
C ALA A 22 7.47 2.22 -6.67
N GLU A 23 8.17 1.09 -6.73
CA GLU A 23 9.61 1.01 -6.45
C GLU A 23 10.40 1.93 -7.40
N GLY A 24 10.10 1.90 -8.70
CA GLY A 24 10.72 2.78 -9.70
C GLY A 24 10.51 4.26 -9.40
N LEU A 25 9.30 4.66 -9.00
CA LEU A 25 9.00 6.04 -8.61
C LEU A 25 9.78 6.45 -7.35
N ALA A 26 9.88 5.57 -6.37
CA ALA A 26 10.60 5.86 -5.13
C ALA A 26 12.10 6.02 -5.37
N VAL A 27 12.74 5.12 -6.12
CA VAL A 27 14.18 5.17 -6.37
C VAL A 27 14.60 6.27 -7.34
N ALA A 28 13.66 6.86 -8.08
CA ALA A 28 13.92 8.09 -8.85
C ALA A 28 14.16 9.32 -7.95
N LEU A 29 13.85 9.22 -6.65
CA LEU A 29 14.09 10.24 -5.64
C LEU A 29 15.34 9.90 -4.82
N PRO A 30 16.02 10.89 -4.22
CA PRO A 30 17.16 10.63 -3.36
C PRO A 30 16.77 9.74 -2.16
N GLY A 31 17.61 8.71 -1.89
CA GLY A 31 17.48 7.86 -0.71
C GLY A 31 18.01 8.48 0.58
N PRO A 32 17.95 7.78 1.70
CA PRO A 32 17.45 6.39 1.82
C PRO A 32 15.93 6.29 1.71
N TRP A 33 15.45 5.14 1.24
CA TRP A 33 14.02 4.86 1.04
C TRP A 33 13.47 3.95 2.15
N ALA A 34 12.21 4.14 2.54
CA ALA A 34 11.51 3.27 3.46
C ALA A 34 10.52 2.37 2.70
N TYR A 35 10.59 1.06 2.92
CA TYR A 35 9.62 0.08 2.45
C TYR A 35 8.80 -0.39 3.64
N VAL A 36 7.51 -0.07 3.65
CA VAL A 36 6.60 -0.47 4.71
C VAL A 36 5.84 -1.70 4.25
N ALA A 37 6.21 -2.85 4.83
CA ALA A 37 5.65 -4.15 4.52
C ALA A 37 4.44 -4.44 5.40
N THR A 38 3.30 -4.73 4.80
CA THR A 38 2.07 -5.09 5.51
C THR A 38 1.78 -6.58 5.50
N ALA A 39 2.52 -7.35 4.69
CA ALA A 39 2.34 -8.79 4.57
C ALA A 39 2.69 -9.51 5.88
N GLN A 40 1.85 -10.48 6.24
CA GLN A 40 2.15 -11.50 7.24
C GLN A 40 2.36 -12.84 6.53
N ALA A 41 3.37 -13.59 6.98
CA ALA A 41 3.69 -14.90 6.43
C ALA A 41 2.81 -15.96 7.07
N TYR A 42 1.59 -16.11 6.58
CA TYR A 42 0.65 -17.13 7.06
C TYR A 42 0.99 -18.55 6.57
N ASP A 43 1.71 -18.65 5.43
CA ASP A 43 2.13 -19.91 4.82
C ASP A 43 3.51 -19.80 4.16
N GLU A 44 4.03 -20.93 3.64
CA GLU A 44 5.35 -20.99 3.01
C GLU A 44 5.40 -20.20 1.70
N GLU A 45 4.35 -20.24 0.89
CA GLU A 45 4.26 -19.48 -0.35
C GLU A 45 4.42 -17.97 -0.08
N MET A 46 3.75 -17.48 0.97
CA MET A 46 3.86 -16.08 1.36
C MET A 46 5.25 -15.74 1.90
N ARG A 47 5.90 -16.65 2.64
CA ARG A 47 7.30 -16.45 3.10
C ARG A 47 8.26 -16.33 1.94
N GLU A 48 8.18 -17.22 0.95
CA GLU A 48 9.01 -17.17 -0.25
C GLU A 48 8.78 -15.88 -1.04
N ARG A 49 7.52 -15.45 -1.14
CA ARG A 49 7.13 -14.21 -1.81
C ARG A 49 7.71 -12.97 -1.13
N ILE A 50 7.63 -12.89 0.19
CA ILE A 50 8.23 -11.83 1.00
C ILE A 50 9.76 -11.83 0.84
N ALA A 51 10.40 -13.00 0.92
CA ALA A 51 11.84 -13.14 0.73
C ALA A 51 12.28 -12.69 -0.67
N GLY A 52 11.55 -13.07 -1.71
CA GLY A 52 11.80 -12.64 -3.09
C GLY A 52 11.68 -11.12 -3.27
N HIS A 53 10.69 -10.51 -2.64
CA HIS A 53 10.55 -9.05 -2.64
C HIS A 53 11.68 -8.34 -1.89
N ARG A 54 12.15 -8.90 -0.76
CA ARG A 54 13.30 -8.36 -0.02
C ARG A 54 14.59 -8.48 -0.81
N ALA A 55 14.83 -9.62 -1.46
CA ALA A 55 16.05 -9.88 -2.24
C ALA A 55 16.19 -8.96 -3.46
N ARG A 56 15.09 -8.51 -4.07
CA ARG A 56 15.12 -7.60 -5.23
C ARG A 56 15.43 -6.16 -4.87
N ARG A 57 15.21 -5.77 -3.61
CA ARG A 57 15.52 -4.41 -3.15
C ARG A 57 17.00 -4.33 -2.83
N GLY A 58 17.71 -3.47 -3.55
CA GLY A 58 19.13 -3.20 -3.34
C GLY A 58 19.43 -2.43 -2.05
N GLU A 59 20.68 -2.05 -1.89
CA GLU A 59 21.11 -1.20 -0.78
C GLU A 59 20.36 0.15 -0.77
N GLY A 60 20.17 0.71 0.41
CA GLY A 60 19.46 1.99 0.61
C GLY A 60 17.99 1.88 0.97
N TRP A 61 17.39 0.69 0.89
CA TRP A 61 16.06 0.44 1.41
C TRP A 61 16.08 0.02 2.88
N GLN A 62 15.31 0.70 3.71
CA GLN A 62 14.98 0.28 5.06
C GLN A 62 13.61 -0.36 5.06
N THR A 63 13.51 -1.65 5.40
CA THR A 63 12.22 -2.33 5.56
C THR A 63 11.68 -2.12 6.97
N LEU A 64 10.41 -1.72 7.06
CA LEU A 64 9.65 -1.55 8.29
C LEU A 64 8.42 -2.45 8.19
N ASP A 65 8.26 -3.36 9.15
CA ASP A 65 7.10 -4.26 9.18
C ASP A 65 5.92 -3.55 9.86
N ALA A 66 4.78 -3.49 9.19
CA ALA A 66 3.57 -2.83 9.65
C ALA A 66 2.31 -3.64 9.29
N PRO A 67 2.19 -4.87 9.77
CA PRO A 67 1.04 -5.70 9.44
C PRO A 67 -0.29 -5.13 9.94
N LEU A 68 -0.28 -4.40 11.05
CA LEU A 68 -1.45 -3.78 11.69
C LEU A 68 -1.24 -2.27 11.92
N ASP A 69 -0.21 -1.86 12.65
CA ASP A 69 0.00 -0.44 13.00
C ASP A 69 0.69 0.36 11.87
N LEU A 70 0.08 0.37 10.69
CA LEU A 70 0.59 1.11 9.53
C LEU A 70 0.65 2.63 9.81
N ALA A 71 -0.37 3.18 10.45
CA ALA A 71 -0.42 4.60 10.78
C ALA A 71 0.71 5.03 11.73
N GLY A 72 1.00 4.23 12.77
CA GLY A 72 2.11 4.47 13.69
C GLY A 72 3.47 4.39 13.00
N VAL A 73 3.68 3.39 12.16
CA VAL A 73 4.92 3.22 11.40
C VAL A 73 5.13 4.40 10.44
N LEU A 74 4.11 4.83 9.69
CA LEU A 74 4.21 6.00 8.80
C LEU A 74 4.59 7.28 9.56
N ASN A 75 4.04 7.47 10.76
CA ASN A 75 4.39 8.61 11.62
C ASN A 75 5.83 8.54 12.18
N SER A 76 6.42 7.36 12.27
CA SER A 76 7.80 7.18 12.75
C SER A 76 8.86 7.44 11.68
N VAL A 77 8.48 7.43 10.39
CA VAL A 77 9.43 7.69 9.30
C VAL A 77 9.88 9.14 9.32
N PRO A 78 11.19 9.41 9.20
CA PRO A 78 11.71 10.78 9.12
C PRO A 78 11.06 11.60 7.99
N THR A 79 10.80 12.87 8.27
CA THR A 79 10.23 13.82 7.29
C THR A 79 11.11 13.95 6.05
N GLY A 80 10.50 13.99 4.87
CA GLY A 80 11.17 14.09 3.59
C GLY A 80 11.63 12.76 2.99
N ARG A 81 11.62 11.67 3.77
CA ARG A 81 12.01 10.35 3.27
C ARG A 81 10.94 9.78 2.32
N PRO A 82 11.31 9.28 1.13
CA PRO A 82 10.39 8.54 0.29
C PRO A 82 9.95 7.22 0.96
N VAL A 83 8.65 6.94 0.91
CA VAL A 83 8.03 5.77 1.51
C VAL A 83 7.24 5.01 0.46
N LEU A 84 7.41 3.69 0.44
CA LEU A 84 6.55 2.77 -0.31
C LEU A 84 5.80 1.86 0.66
N VAL A 85 4.48 1.89 0.63
CA VAL A 85 3.60 0.97 1.37
C VAL A 85 3.12 -0.14 0.44
N ASP A 86 3.43 -1.37 0.77
CA ASP A 86 3.00 -2.55 -0.03
C ASP A 86 2.44 -3.66 0.88
N CYS A 87 1.12 -3.82 0.95
CA CYS A 87 0.02 -3.06 0.33
C CYS A 87 -1.17 -2.89 1.29
N LEU A 88 -2.09 -2.01 0.98
CA LEU A 88 -3.31 -1.80 1.79
C LEU A 88 -4.25 -3.00 1.79
N THR A 89 -4.23 -3.79 0.73
CA THR A 89 -5.05 -5.01 0.61
C THR A 89 -4.71 -6.02 1.70
N LEU A 90 -3.42 -6.31 1.90
CA LEU A 90 -2.97 -7.22 2.95
C LEU A 90 -3.15 -6.61 4.34
N TRP A 91 -2.91 -5.32 4.51
CA TRP A 91 -3.18 -4.60 5.76
C TRP A 91 -4.66 -4.74 6.16
N LEU A 92 -5.58 -4.50 5.23
CA LEU A 92 -7.02 -4.67 5.47
C LEU A 92 -7.38 -6.12 5.83
N THR A 93 -6.80 -7.10 5.12
CA THR A 93 -6.98 -8.53 5.42
C THR A 93 -6.55 -8.84 6.85
N ASN A 94 -5.39 -8.33 7.27
CA ASN A 94 -4.88 -8.57 8.62
C ASN A 94 -5.85 -8.04 9.70
N HIS A 95 -6.39 -6.83 9.52
CA HIS A 95 -7.37 -6.26 10.45
C HIS A 95 -8.67 -7.06 10.49
N MET A 96 -9.17 -7.50 9.33
CA MET A 96 -10.39 -8.30 9.28
C MET A 96 -10.22 -9.67 9.95
N LEU A 97 -9.08 -10.33 9.76
CA LEU A 97 -8.78 -11.62 10.40
C LEU A 97 -8.53 -11.50 11.91
N ALA A 98 -8.04 -10.35 12.36
CA ALA A 98 -7.87 -10.02 13.78
C ALA A 98 -9.16 -9.50 14.42
N GLU A 99 -10.27 -9.42 13.67
CA GLU A 99 -11.58 -8.95 14.14
C GLU A 99 -11.55 -7.52 14.72
N HIS A 100 -10.63 -6.68 14.22
CA HIS A 100 -10.55 -5.27 14.60
C HIS A 100 -11.71 -4.46 14.01
N ASP A 101 -11.98 -3.29 14.58
CA ASP A 101 -12.87 -2.29 13.98
C ASP A 101 -12.21 -1.69 12.73
N VAL A 102 -12.54 -2.27 11.58
CA VAL A 102 -11.97 -1.91 10.27
C VAL A 102 -12.27 -0.45 9.91
N GLU A 103 -13.45 0.06 10.27
CA GLU A 103 -13.83 1.45 9.95
C GLU A 103 -12.99 2.44 10.75
N ALA A 104 -12.80 2.18 12.05
CA ALA A 104 -11.93 2.98 12.90
C ALA A 104 -10.46 2.97 12.42
N GLU A 105 -9.94 1.81 12.04
CA GLU A 105 -8.56 1.70 11.54
C GLU A 105 -8.38 2.37 10.17
N CYS A 106 -9.36 2.26 9.27
CA CYS A 106 -9.35 3.00 7.99
C CYS A 106 -9.40 4.51 8.20
N ALA A 107 -10.22 5.00 9.15
CA ALA A 107 -10.28 6.42 9.49
C ALA A 107 -8.94 6.93 10.07
N ARG A 108 -8.33 6.15 10.98
CA ARG A 108 -7.00 6.46 11.56
C ARG A 108 -5.92 6.54 10.48
N LEU A 109 -5.88 5.56 9.57
CA LEU A 109 -4.95 5.55 8.45
C LEU A 109 -5.19 6.73 7.50
N GLY A 110 -6.45 7.01 7.16
CA GLY A 110 -6.82 8.14 6.29
C GLY A 110 -6.36 9.49 6.85
N ALA A 111 -6.45 9.69 8.17
CA ALA A 111 -5.96 10.89 8.83
C ALA A 111 -4.43 11.07 8.69
N VAL A 112 -3.66 9.99 8.69
CA VAL A 112 -2.21 10.02 8.47
C VAL A 112 -1.89 10.24 6.99
N LEU A 113 -2.55 9.53 6.08
CA LEU A 113 -2.33 9.66 4.64
C LEU A 113 -2.72 11.05 4.09
N SER A 114 -3.63 11.76 4.74
CA SER A 114 -4.00 13.13 4.36
C SER A 114 -2.91 14.18 4.65
N ARG A 115 -1.88 13.80 5.39
CA ARG A 115 -0.77 14.68 5.78
C ARG A 115 0.57 13.98 5.59
N PRO A 116 0.92 13.61 4.34
CA PRO A 116 2.18 12.93 4.07
C PRO A 116 3.35 13.81 4.51
N ARG A 117 4.37 13.19 5.10
CA ARG A 117 5.56 13.90 5.59
C ARG A 117 6.73 13.83 4.62
N GLY A 118 6.51 13.28 3.44
CA GLY A 118 7.44 13.12 2.35
C GLY A 118 6.72 12.56 1.12
N PRO A 119 7.44 12.20 0.06
CA PRO A 119 6.84 11.53 -1.10
C PRO A 119 6.46 10.09 -0.73
N TRP A 120 5.17 9.84 -0.61
CA TRP A 120 4.63 8.53 -0.24
C TRP A 120 3.95 7.86 -1.43
N PHE A 121 4.28 6.61 -1.64
CA PHE A 121 3.72 5.73 -2.66
C PHE A 121 2.97 4.60 -1.97
N VAL A 122 1.66 4.52 -2.19
CA VAL A 122 0.81 3.53 -1.52
C VAL A 122 0.20 2.62 -2.56
N VAL A 123 0.39 1.32 -2.38
CA VAL A 123 -0.09 0.28 -3.30
C VAL A 123 -1.33 -0.40 -2.72
N SER A 124 -2.34 -0.61 -3.56
CA SER A 124 -3.52 -1.41 -3.23
C SER A 124 -4.01 -2.22 -4.43
N ASN A 125 -4.68 -3.33 -4.16
CA ASN A 125 -5.34 -4.10 -5.22
C ASN A 125 -6.75 -3.60 -5.48
N GLU A 126 -7.14 -3.58 -6.76
CA GLU A 126 -8.53 -3.52 -7.16
C GLU A 126 -9.10 -4.94 -7.17
N VAL A 127 -10.09 -5.19 -6.32
CA VAL A 127 -10.70 -6.52 -6.13
C VAL A 127 -12.20 -6.54 -6.44
N GLY A 128 -12.75 -5.43 -6.94
CA GLY A 128 -14.18 -5.24 -7.16
C GLY A 128 -14.66 -5.52 -8.59
N LEU A 129 -13.76 -5.74 -9.55
CA LEU A 129 -14.07 -5.89 -10.97
C LEU A 129 -14.41 -7.34 -11.38
N GLY A 130 -14.37 -8.29 -10.46
CA GLY A 130 -14.69 -9.69 -10.70
C GLY A 130 -16.16 -10.03 -10.41
N ILE A 131 -16.49 -11.33 -10.56
CA ILE A 131 -17.78 -11.89 -10.19
C ILE A 131 -17.98 -11.73 -8.68
N VAL A 132 -19.22 -11.47 -8.27
CA VAL A 132 -19.56 -11.36 -6.83
C VAL A 132 -19.19 -12.66 -6.10
N PRO A 133 -18.39 -12.59 -5.03
CA PRO A 133 -17.97 -13.77 -4.28
C PRO A 133 -19.17 -14.50 -3.64
N ASP A 134 -19.12 -15.81 -3.62
CA ASP A 134 -20.18 -16.67 -3.05
C ASP A 134 -20.21 -16.67 -1.52
N ASN A 135 -19.07 -16.42 -0.85
CA ASN A 135 -18.99 -16.35 0.60
C ASN A 135 -19.09 -14.93 1.16
N ALA A 136 -19.67 -14.81 2.36
CA ALA A 136 -19.94 -13.51 2.99
C ALA A 136 -18.66 -12.76 3.39
N LEU A 137 -17.62 -13.46 3.84
CA LEU A 137 -16.35 -12.82 4.24
C LEU A 137 -15.67 -12.14 3.04
N ALA A 138 -15.62 -12.83 1.91
CA ALA A 138 -15.04 -12.26 0.68
C ALA A 138 -15.84 -11.05 0.17
N ARG A 139 -17.18 -11.07 0.28
CA ARG A 139 -18.01 -9.89 -0.05
C ARG A 139 -17.73 -8.71 0.88
N ARG A 140 -17.65 -8.95 2.20
CA ARG A 140 -17.30 -7.91 3.19
C ARG A 140 -15.91 -7.33 2.91
N PHE A 141 -14.94 -8.18 2.61
CA PHE A 141 -13.58 -7.76 2.24
C PHE A 141 -13.59 -6.88 0.98
N ARG A 142 -14.23 -7.34 -0.11
CA ARG A 142 -14.36 -6.59 -1.36
C ARG A 142 -14.95 -5.20 -1.13
N ASP A 143 -16.04 -5.11 -0.35
CA ASP A 143 -16.73 -3.87 -0.09
C ASP A 143 -15.88 -2.93 0.79
N ALA A 144 -15.19 -3.46 1.81
CA ALA A 144 -14.29 -2.69 2.65
C ALA A 144 -13.06 -2.19 1.86
N ALA A 145 -12.48 -3.03 1.00
CA ALA A 145 -11.37 -2.65 0.12
C ALA A 145 -11.78 -1.53 -0.85
N GLY A 146 -12.97 -1.62 -1.44
CA GLY A 146 -13.49 -0.57 -2.31
C GLY A 146 -13.67 0.77 -1.58
N ARG A 147 -14.22 0.78 -0.37
CA ARG A 147 -14.34 2.00 0.44
C ARG A 147 -12.99 2.58 0.82
N LEU A 148 -12.04 1.75 1.25
CA LEU A 148 -10.68 2.18 1.57
C LEU A 148 -9.98 2.78 0.35
N ASN A 149 -10.08 2.13 -0.81
CA ASN A 149 -9.50 2.63 -2.06
C ASN A 149 -10.08 3.99 -2.45
N GLN A 150 -11.40 4.19 -2.32
CA GLN A 150 -12.04 5.50 -2.57
C GLN A 150 -11.52 6.57 -1.60
N GLN A 151 -11.42 6.26 -0.31
CA GLN A 151 -10.92 7.18 0.71
C GLN A 151 -9.49 7.63 0.42
N VAL A 152 -8.61 6.69 0.08
CA VAL A 152 -7.21 7.00 -0.23
C VAL A 152 -7.09 7.76 -1.54
N ALA A 153 -7.84 7.38 -2.57
CA ALA A 153 -7.85 8.08 -3.87
C ALA A 153 -8.34 9.54 -3.74
N ALA A 154 -9.35 9.78 -2.90
CA ALA A 154 -9.83 11.14 -2.63
C ALA A 154 -8.74 12.03 -2.02
N THR A 155 -7.93 11.47 -1.14
CA THR A 155 -6.84 12.17 -0.43
C THR A 155 -5.57 12.32 -1.27
N ALA A 156 -5.28 11.36 -2.15
CA ALA A 156 -4.05 11.33 -2.94
C ALA A 156 -3.93 12.51 -3.91
N ASP A 157 -2.70 13.00 -4.11
CA ASP A 157 -2.36 14.01 -5.13
C ASP A 157 -2.36 13.41 -6.54
N THR A 158 -1.97 12.14 -6.64
CA THR A 158 -1.93 11.38 -7.89
C THR A 158 -2.48 9.99 -7.68
N VAL A 159 -3.32 9.53 -8.61
CA VAL A 159 -3.86 8.16 -8.63
C VAL A 159 -3.51 7.52 -9.96
N LEU A 160 -2.85 6.36 -9.90
CA LEU A 160 -2.45 5.57 -11.06
C LEU A 160 -3.17 4.21 -11.03
N MET A 161 -3.80 3.84 -12.14
CA MET A 161 -4.32 2.49 -12.36
C MET A 161 -3.32 1.69 -13.21
N MET A 162 -2.81 0.60 -12.67
CA MET A 162 -1.85 -0.25 -13.39
C MET A 162 -2.57 -1.29 -14.23
N VAL A 163 -2.36 -1.26 -15.52
CA VAL A 163 -2.90 -2.20 -16.48
C VAL A 163 -1.76 -2.82 -17.28
N ALA A 164 -1.54 -4.13 -17.13
CA ALA A 164 -0.50 -4.87 -17.85
C ALA A 164 0.90 -4.21 -17.76
N GLY A 165 1.28 -3.73 -16.60
CA GLY A 165 2.57 -3.05 -16.35
C GLY A 165 2.61 -1.57 -16.75
N LEU A 166 1.55 -1.03 -17.33
CA LEU A 166 1.48 0.36 -17.79
C LEU A 166 0.64 1.21 -16.82
N PRO A 167 1.12 2.41 -16.44
CA PRO A 167 0.35 3.32 -15.59
C PRO A 167 -0.67 4.11 -16.41
N LEU A 168 -1.94 4.03 -16.02
CA LEU A 168 -2.99 4.92 -16.47
C LEU A 168 -3.23 5.96 -15.37
N LYS A 169 -3.03 7.23 -15.68
CA LYS A 169 -3.31 8.32 -14.73
C LYS A 169 -4.81 8.53 -14.64
N VAL A 170 -5.36 8.41 -13.40
CA VAL A 170 -6.78 8.59 -13.08
C VAL A 170 -7.00 9.95 -12.43
N LYS A 171 -6.01 10.40 -11.64
CA LYS A 171 -6.01 11.72 -10.98
C LYS A 171 -4.64 12.37 -11.06
#